data_aaa3430f31a001a1e0232c02deb4ab56
#
_entry.id   aaa3430f31a001a1e0232c02deb4ab56
#
_cell.length_a   1.000
_cell.length_b   1.000
_cell.length_c   1.000
_cell.angle_alpha   90.00
_cell.angle_beta   90.00
_cell.angle_gamma   90.00
#
_symmetry.space_group_name_H-M   'P 1'
#
loop_
_entity.id
_entity.type
_entity.pdbx_description
1 polymer ?
#
loop_
_entity_poly.entity_id
_entity_poly.type
_entity_poly.pdbx_seq_one_letter_code
_entity_poly.pdbx_strand_id
1 'polypeptide(L)'
;PKVSLVLHEASPSEIVAMLRDGRADIGIATEALQDAPDLATFPWYSWHHGVIVPKSHPLATQKKLTLEAIAEWPIVTYQMGFTGRGRIDEAFQKAEIIPDIVMTALDADVIKAYVELELGIGIIASMAFSADRDPQLRLLDAASLFSSNTSRIAVRRGSYLRTYSYRFIELCSGGLTESVVRDEASAARPEDSA
;
A
#
# COMPACT_ATOMS: atom_id res chain seq x y z
N PRO A 1 -11.49 -24.28 -12.51
CA PRO A 1 -12.46 -23.65 -11.65
C PRO A 1 -13.41 -22.84 -12.53
N LYS A 2 -14.71 -22.81 -12.14
CA LYS A 2 -15.76 -22.10 -12.90
C LYS A 2 -16.01 -20.68 -12.32
N VAL A 3 -14.95 -20.01 -11.87
CA VAL A 3 -15.01 -18.67 -11.28
C VAL A 3 -14.16 -17.73 -12.10
N SER A 4 -14.73 -16.63 -12.55
CA SER A 4 -14.00 -15.54 -13.18
C SER A 4 -13.62 -14.52 -12.13
N LEU A 5 -12.35 -14.10 -12.13
CA LEU A 5 -11.85 -13.01 -11.31
C LEU A 5 -11.78 -11.75 -12.17
N VAL A 6 -12.42 -10.67 -11.72
CA VAL A 6 -12.29 -9.34 -12.30
C VAL A 6 -11.54 -8.47 -11.33
N LEU A 7 -10.41 -7.92 -11.74
CA LEU A 7 -9.59 -7.02 -10.94
C LEU A 7 -9.81 -5.57 -11.42
N HIS A 8 -9.99 -4.68 -10.45
CA HIS A 8 -10.05 -3.24 -10.67
C HIS A 8 -8.94 -2.59 -9.87
N GLU A 9 -8.16 -1.76 -10.51
CA GLU A 9 -7.21 -0.86 -9.84
C GLU A 9 -7.90 0.50 -9.65
N ALA A 10 -7.87 0.99 -8.41
CA ALA A 10 -8.56 2.21 -8.02
C ALA A 10 -7.89 2.84 -6.80
N SER A 11 -8.17 4.11 -6.53
CA SER A 11 -7.75 4.75 -5.28
C SER A 11 -8.43 4.12 -4.07
N PRO A 12 -7.83 4.21 -2.86
CA PRO A 12 -8.45 3.68 -1.64
C PRO A 12 -9.87 4.19 -1.40
N SER A 13 -10.16 5.44 -1.69
CA SER A 13 -11.50 6.03 -1.58
C SER A 13 -12.49 5.46 -2.61
N GLU A 14 -12.03 5.23 -3.84
CA GLU A 14 -12.84 4.58 -4.88
C GLU A 14 -13.12 3.12 -4.54
N ILE A 15 -12.14 2.40 -3.95
CA ILE A 15 -12.35 1.02 -3.46
C ILE A 15 -13.47 0.99 -2.41
N VAL A 16 -13.48 1.94 -1.46
CA VAL A 16 -14.58 2.07 -0.48
C VAL A 16 -15.92 2.28 -1.19
N ALA A 17 -15.98 3.19 -2.16
CA ALA A 17 -17.20 3.43 -2.94
C ALA A 17 -17.64 2.18 -3.72
N MET A 18 -16.72 1.47 -4.37
CA MET A 18 -17.03 0.23 -5.11
C MET A 18 -17.58 -0.87 -4.22
N LEU A 19 -17.08 -1.02 -3.00
CA LEU A 19 -17.62 -1.97 -2.02
C LEU A 19 -19.04 -1.58 -1.58
N ARG A 20 -19.29 -0.28 -1.33
CA ARG A 20 -20.60 0.26 -0.95
C ARG A 20 -21.66 0.05 -2.03
N ASP A 21 -21.27 0.31 -3.27
CA ASP A 21 -22.16 0.20 -4.44
C ASP A 21 -22.35 -1.24 -4.91
N GLY A 22 -21.60 -2.20 -4.34
CA GLY A 22 -21.61 -3.60 -4.76
C GLY A 22 -20.98 -3.85 -6.13
N ARG A 23 -20.15 -2.92 -6.62
CA ARG A 23 -19.33 -3.10 -7.85
C ARG A 23 -18.12 -3.98 -7.62
N ALA A 24 -17.69 -4.13 -6.36
CA ALA A 24 -16.67 -5.07 -5.92
C ALA A 24 -17.18 -5.85 -4.71
N ASP A 25 -16.83 -7.14 -4.64
CA ASP A 25 -17.13 -8.01 -3.51
C ASP A 25 -16.08 -7.88 -2.41
N ILE A 26 -14.82 -7.67 -2.79
CA ILE A 26 -13.65 -7.62 -1.92
C ILE A 26 -12.80 -6.41 -2.31
N GLY A 27 -12.36 -5.65 -1.33
CA GLY A 27 -11.40 -4.56 -1.51
C GLY A 27 -10.09 -4.86 -0.79
N ILE A 28 -8.98 -4.40 -1.38
CA ILE A 28 -7.66 -4.47 -0.75
C ILE A 28 -7.03 -3.08 -0.87
N ALA A 29 -6.72 -2.47 0.26
CA ALA A 29 -6.02 -1.19 0.30
C ALA A 29 -5.27 -1.01 1.62
N THR A 30 -4.44 0.00 1.68
CA THR A 30 -3.68 0.35 2.89
C THR A 30 -4.41 1.42 3.70
N GLU A 31 -4.85 2.48 3.03
CA GLU A 31 -5.58 3.61 3.63
C GLU A 31 -7.10 3.48 3.43
N ALA A 32 -7.85 4.35 4.07
CA ALA A 32 -9.29 4.58 3.94
C ALA A 32 -10.21 3.43 4.38
N LEU A 33 -9.80 2.17 4.26
CA LEU A 33 -10.68 1.04 4.58
C LEU A 33 -11.06 0.98 6.07
N GLN A 34 -10.11 1.32 6.96
CA GLN A 34 -10.34 1.27 8.40
C GLN A 34 -11.26 2.38 8.92
N ASP A 35 -11.38 3.48 8.15
CA ASP A 35 -12.19 4.64 8.50
C ASP A 35 -13.62 4.52 7.96
N ALA A 36 -13.97 3.38 7.36
CA ALA A 36 -15.29 3.09 6.81
C ALA A 36 -16.04 2.10 7.73
N PRO A 37 -16.91 2.57 8.65
CA PRO A 37 -17.56 1.72 9.67
C PRO A 37 -18.52 0.68 9.06
N ASP A 38 -18.99 0.91 7.86
CA ASP A 38 -19.84 0.01 7.08
C ASP A 38 -19.07 -1.12 6.38
N LEU A 39 -17.75 -1.16 6.54
CA LEU A 39 -16.91 -2.24 6.07
C LEU A 39 -16.40 -3.11 7.24
N ALA A 40 -16.35 -4.41 7.04
CA ALA A 40 -15.56 -5.33 7.85
C ALA A 40 -14.15 -5.38 7.27
N THR A 41 -13.14 -5.05 8.07
CA THR A 41 -11.76 -4.92 7.60
C THR A 41 -10.82 -5.81 8.37
N PHE A 42 -9.95 -6.50 7.66
CA PHE A 42 -9.04 -7.49 8.20
C PHE A 42 -7.59 -7.09 7.87
N PRO A 43 -6.70 -6.94 8.88
CA PRO A 43 -5.27 -6.79 8.62
C PRO A 43 -4.78 -8.00 7.82
N TRP A 44 -4.04 -7.72 6.73
CA TRP A 44 -3.54 -8.79 5.86
C TRP A 44 -2.02 -8.85 5.82
N TYR A 45 -1.40 -7.76 5.39
CA TYR A 45 0.04 -7.72 5.15
C TYR A 45 0.64 -6.40 5.64
N SER A 46 1.67 -6.50 6.47
CA SER A 46 2.42 -5.31 6.92
C SER A 46 3.69 -5.16 6.10
N TRP A 47 3.99 -3.93 5.70
CA TRP A 47 5.11 -3.60 4.85
C TRP A 47 5.66 -2.19 5.17
N HIS A 48 6.82 -1.88 4.65
CA HIS A 48 7.48 -0.58 4.82
C HIS A 48 7.95 -0.03 3.48
N HIS A 49 8.23 1.27 3.45
CA HIS A 49 8.87 1.89 2.32
C HIS A 49 10.36 1.59 2.28
N GLY A 50 10.92 1.55 1.07
CA GLY A 50 12.34 1.55 0.80
C GLY A 50 12.67 2.66 -0.19
N VAL A 51 13.94 2.99 -0.28
CA VAL A 51 14.46 3.94 -1.25
C VAL A 51 15.14 3.19 -2.38
N ILE A 52 14.75 3.47 -3.62
CA ILE A 52 15.39 2.91 -4.81
C ILE A 52 16.25 3.97 -5.49
N VAL A 53 17.41 3.53 -5.93
CA VAL A 53 18.38 4.37 -6.63
C VAL A 53 19.04 3.58 -7.75
N PRO A 54 19.59 4.24 -8.79
CA PRO A 54 20.52 3.58 -9.71
C PRO A 54 21.68 2.93 -8.95
N LYS A 55 22.20 1.81 -9.41
CA LYS A 55 23.33 1.12 -8.74
C LYS A 55 24.59 1.98 -8.59
N SER A 56 24.78 2.93 -9.51
CA SER A 56 25.89 3.92 -9.52
C SER A 56 25.67 5.08 -8.56
N HIS A 57 24.48 5.24 -7.99
CA HIS A 57 24.12 6.41 -7.19
C HIS A 57 24.93 6.48 -5.88
N PRO A 58 25.37 7.67 -5.41
CA PRO A 58 26.15 7.82 -4.18
C PRO A 58 25.50 7.20 -2.94
N LEU A 59 24.16 7.31 -2.80
CA LEU A 59 23.43 6.70 -1.70
C LEU A 59 23.56 5.16 -1.66
N ALA A 60 23.82 4.51 -2.81
CA ALA A 60 23.96 3.07 -2.87
C ALA A 60 25.13 2.52 -2.02
N THR A 61 26.11 3.35 -1.69
CA THR A 61 27.30 2.98 -0.91
C THR A 61 27.22 3.40 0.55
N GLN A 62 26.20 4.17 0.93
CA GLN A 62 26.04 4.63 2.32
C GLN A 62 25.69 3.47 3.25
N LYS A 63 26.33 3.44 4.42
CA LYS A 63 26.08 2.41 5.44
C LYS A 63 24.77 2.61 6.19
N LYS A 64 24.31 3.85 6.30
CA LYS A 64 23.09 4.22 7.00
C LYS A 64 22.36 5.32 6.21
N LEU A 65 21.14 5.04 5.84
CA LEU A 65 20.27 6.02 5.21
C LEU A 65 19.62 6.91 6.26
N THR A 66 19.48 8.22 5.96
CA THR A 66 18.78 9.19 6.82
C THR A 66 17.84 10.04 5.97
N LEU A 67 16.85 10.69 6.59
CA LEU A 67 15.92 11.58 5.87
C LEU A 67 16.63 12.78 5.26
N GLU A 68 17.65 13.31 5.94
CA GLU A 68 18.47 14.40 5.43
C GLU A 68 19.22 14.00 4.16
N ALA A 69 19.85 12.82 4.17
CA ALA A 69 20.57 12.32 2.98
C ALA A 69 19.61 12.02 1.80
N ILE A 70 18.39 11.60 2.06
CA ILE A 70 17.35 11.41 1.04
C ILE A 70 16.93 12.76 0.47
N ALA A 71 16.73 13.78 1.33
CA ALA A 71 16.25 15.11 0.95
C ALA A 71 17.27 15.93 0.14
N GLU A 72 18.54 15.52 0.08
CA GLU A 72 19.55 16.13 -0.79
C GLU A 72 19.29 15.85 -2.29
N TRP A 73 18.37 14.95 -2.61
CA TRP A 73 18.11 14.49 -3.97
C TRP A 73 16.67 14.76 -4.39
N PRO A 74 16.40 15.00 -5.70
CA PRO A 74 15.05 15.00 -6.23
C PRO A 74 14.36 13.64 -5.96
N ILE A 75 13.10 13.67 -5.52
CA ILE A 75 12.36 12.47 -5.11
C ILE A 75 11.21 12.22 -6.08
N VAL A 76 11.09 10.97 -6.51
CA VAL A 76 9.93 10.41 -7.21
C VAL A 76 9.20 9.45 -6.25
N THR A 77 7.90 9.63 -6.04
CA THR A 77 7.14 8.80 -5.12
C THR A 77 5.66 8.69 -5.51
N TYR A 78 4.85 8.09 -4.65
CA TYR A 78 3.43 7.93 -4.89
C TYR A 78 2.67 9.26 -4.82
N GLN A 79 1.56 9.32 -5.55
CA GLN A 79 0.59 10.41 -5.45
C GLN A 79 -0.06 10.41 -4.04
N MET A 80 -0.51 11.59 -3.60
CA MET A 80 -1.26 11.75 -2.35
C MET A 80 -2.45 10.79 -2.27
N GLY A 81 -2.59 10.11 -1.12
CA GLY A 81 -3.66 9.14 -0.89
C GLY A 81 -3.38 7.72 -1.41
N PHE A 82 -2.23 7.48 -2.02
CA PHE A 82 -1.85 6.15 -2.52
C PHE A 82 -0.69 5.55 -1.74
N THR A 83 -0.73 4.25 -1.57
CA THR A 83 0.35 3.35 -1.16
C THR A 83 1.20 3.92 -0.01
N GLY A 84 0.54 4.35 1.08
CA GLY A 84 1.22 4.84 2.28
C GLY A 84 1.95 6.17 2.10
N ARG A 85 1.68 6.98 1.05
CA ARG A 85 2.31 8.28 0.84
C ARG A 85 2.24 9.17 2.09
N GLY A 86 1.14 9.14 2.83
CA GLY A 86 0.99 9.89 4.08
C GLY A 86 2.06 9.57 5.12
N ARG A 87 2.61 8.34 5.15
CA ARG A 87 3.71 7.95 6.06
C ARG A 87 5.04 8.57 5.64
N ILE A 88 5.24 8.75 4.34
CA ILE A 88 6.43 9.45 3.82
C ILE A 88 6.37 10.92 4.22
N ASP A 89 5.24 11.57 3.96
CA ASP A 89 5.04 12.99 4.28
C ASP A 89 5.15 13.25 5.79
N GLU A 90 4.54 12.38 6.62
CA GLU A 90 4.62 12.45 8.08
C GLU A 90 6.06 12.34 8.60
N ALA A 91 6.88 11.47 8.01
CA ALA A 91 8.27 11.29 8.41
C ALA A 91 9.10 12.55 8.15
N PHE A 92 8.98 13.13 6.97
CA PHE A 92 9.67 14.37 6.62
C PHE A 92 9.15 15.56 7.44
N GLN A 93 7.85 15.65 7.67
CA GLN A 93 7.25 16.70 8.50
C GLN A 93 7.75 16.64 9.95
N LYS A 94 7.81 15.45 10.55
CA LYS A 94 8.32 15.26 11.92
C LYS A 94 9.80 15.61 12.06
N ALA A 95 10.56 15.43 10.99
CA ALA A 95 11.97 15.80 10.94
C ALA A 95 12.19 17.30 10.60
N GLU A 96 11.12 18.05 10.32
CA GLU A 96 11.16 19.44 9.85
C GLU A 96 11.96 19.62 8.54
N ILE A 97 11.93 18.59 7.69
CA ILE A 97 12.62 18.57 6.39
C ILE A 97 11.58 18.75 5.28
N ILE A 98 11.87 19.61 4.32
CA ILE A 98 11.07 19.80 3.11
C ILE A 98 11.72 18.99 1.98
N PRO A 99 11.15 17.82 1.58
CA PRO A 99 11.70 17.03 0.49
C PRO A 99 11.40 17.69 -0.87
N ASP A 100 12.33 17.59 -1.81
CA ASP A 100 12.12 18.01 -3.20
C ASP A 100 11.42 16.88 -3.98
N ILE A 101 10.08 16.85 -3.95
CA ILE A 101 9.28 15.87 -4.68
C ILE A 101 9.02 16.42 -6.09
N VAL A 102 9.82 15.96 -7.04
CA VAL A 102 9.77 16.42 -8.43
C VAL A 102 8.71 15.71 -9.27
N MET A 103 8.28 14.49 -8.84
CA MET A 103 7.27 13.73 -9.57
C MET A 103 6.52 12.78 -8.65
N THR A 104 5.25 12.55 -9.00
CA THR A 104 4.40 11.55 -8.34
C THR A 104 3.76 10.60 -9.36
N ALA A 105 3.59 9.33 -8.99
CA ALA A 105 2.95 8.30 -9.80
C ALA A 105 1.97 7.46 -8.98
N LEU A 106 1.12 6.71 -9.67
CA LEU A 106 0.12 5.84 -9.03
C LEU A 106 0.73 4.51 -8.59
N ASP A 107 1.73 4.01 -9.33
CA ASP A 107 2.34 2.71 -9.10
C ASP A 107 3.87 2.75 -9.06
N ALA A 108 4.47 1.69 -8.50
CA ALA A 108 5.91 1.58 -8.34
C ALA A 108 6.68 1.37 -9.66
N ASP A 109 6.07 0.78 -10.68
CA ASP A 109 6.78 0.48 -11.92
C ASP A 109 7.06 1.78 -12.69
N VAL A 110 6.12 2.73 -12.65
CA VAL A 110 6.34 4.08 -13.19
C VAL A 110 7.43 4.80 -12.40
N ILE A 111 7.41 4.74 -11.06
CA ILE A 111 8.47 5.35 -10.23
C ILE A 111 9.83 4.76 -10.58
N LYS A 112 9.94 3.42 -10.69
CA LYS A 112 11.18 2.73 -11.07
C LYS A 112 11.70 3.20 -12.42
N ALA A 113 10.84 3.32 -13.42
CA ALA A 113 11.22 3.79 -14.74
C ALA A 113 11.82 5.21 -14.71
N TYR A 114 11.25 6.12 -13.90
CA TYR A 114 11.81 7.47 -13.77
C TYR A 114 13.14 7.51 -13.00
N VAL A 115 13.32 6.61 -12.03
CA VAL A 115 14.61 6.46 -11.33
C VAL A 115 15.67 5.89 -12.25
N GLU A 116 15.34 4.93 -13.14
CA GLU A 116 16.26 4.42 -14.17
C GLU A 116 16.67 5.51 -15.18
N LEU A 117 15.80 6.48 -15.43
CA LEU A 117 16.09 7.67 -16.24
C LEU A 117 16.87 8.76 -15.47
N GLU A 118 17.28 8.49 -14.24
CA GLU A 118 18.04 9.41 -13.37
C GLU A 118 17.33 10.74 -13.08
N LEU A 119 15.98 10.76 -13.11
CA LEU A 119 15.19 11.96 -12.77
C LEU A 119 15.12 12.25 -11.27
N GLY A 120 15.59 11.31 -10.46
CA GLY A 120 15.62 11.40 -9.00
C GLY A 120 15.76 10.04 -8.36
N ILE A 121 15.71 9.99 -7.05
CA ILE A 121 15.62 8.75 -6.27
C ILE A 121 14.14 8.38 -6.04
N GLY A 122 13.84 7.09 -5.89
CA GLY A 122 12.46 6.64 -5.68
C GLY A 122 12.17 6.27 -4.23
N ILE A 123 11.00 6.61 -3.70
CA ILE A 123 10.50 6.03 -2.45
C ILE A 123 9.30 5.17 -2.81
N ILE A 124 9.42 3.86 -2.61
CA ILE A 124 8.39 2.87 -2.99
C ILE A 124 8.11 1.87 -1.85
N ALA A 125 7.00 1.13 -1.95
CA ALA A 125 6.79 -0.05 -1.13
C ALA A 125 7.91 -1.06 -1.40
N SER A 126 8.64 -1.48 -0.35
CA SER A 126 9.85 -2.31 -0.51
C SER A 126 9.59 -3.61 -1.26
N MET A 127 8.38 -4.18 -1.13
CA MET A 127 7.96 -5.39 -1.81
C MET A 127 7.74 -5.22 -3.33
N ALA A 128 7.65 -3.99 -3.83
CA ALA A 128 7.51 -3.73 -5.26
C ALA A 128 8.86 -3.85 -6.02
N PHE A 129 9.98 -3.90 -5.29
CA PHE A 129 11.31 -4.10 -5.86
C PHE A 129 11.64 -5.59 -5.98
N SER A 130 12.25 -5.96 -7.09
CA SER A 130 12.81 -7.29 -7.32
C SER A 130 14.14 -7.17 -8.02
N ALA A 131 15.21 -7.68 -7.42
CA ALA A 131 16.56 -7.61 -8.00
C ALA A 131 16.66 -8.24 -9.41
N ASP A 132 15.81 -9.24 -9.69
CA ASP A 132 15.78 -9.93 -11.00
C ASP A 132 15.07 -9.09 -12.07
N ARG A 133 14.01 -8.36 -11.69
CA ARG A 133 13.22 -7.51 -12.60
C ARG A 133 13.79 -6.10 -12.74
N ASP A 134 14.45 -5.60 -11.70
CA ASP A 134 14.98 -4.24 -11.59
C ASP A 134 16.53 -4.26 -11.54
N PRO A 135 17.23 -4.84 -12.56
CA PRO A 135 18.67 -5.12 -12.49
C PRO A 135 19.54 -3.85 -12.49
N GLN A 136 19.01 -2.69 -12.86
CA GLN A 136 19.75 -1.43 -12.86
C GLN A 136 19.61 -0.67 -11.55
N LEU A 137 18.62 -1.05 -10.73
CA LEU A 137 18.29 -0.37 -9.49
C LEU A 137 18.86 -1.12 -8.27
N ARG A 138 18.93 -0.40 -7.16
CA ARG A 138 19.24 -0.92 -5.84
C ARG A 138 18.19 -0.42 -4.85
N LEU A 139 17.63 -1.33 -4.07
CA LEU A 139 16.78 -1.01 -2.92
C LEU A 139 17.66 -0.77 -1.69
N LEU A 140 17.45 0.37 -1.05
CA LEU A 140 18.04 0.73 0.23
C LEU A 140 16.99 0.58 1.32
N ASP A 141 17.36 -0.05 2.42
CA ASP A 141 16.45 -0.22 3.55
C ASP A 141 16.17 1.13 4.22
N ALA A 142 14.90 1.47 4.32
CA ALA A 142 14.37 2.66 4.96
C ALA A 142 13.29 2.32 6.01
N ALA A 143 13.22 1.07 6.47
CA ALA A 143 12.20 0.61 7.44
C ALA A 143 12.25 1.38 8.77
N SER A 144 13.42 1.89 9.15
CA SER A 144 13.58 2.71 10.36
C SER A 144 13.21 4.18 10.19
N LEU A 145 13.02 4.64 8.94
CA LEU A 145 12.74 6.04 8.62
C LEU A 145 11.25 6.30 8.44
N PHE A 146 10.52 5.34 7.92
CA PHE A 146 9.09 5.44 7.64
C PHE A 146 8.30 4.47 8.51
N SER A 147 7.18 4.91 9.04
CA SER A 147 6.27 4.03 9.78
C SER A 147 5.77 2.89 8.88
N SER A 148 5.56 1.71 9.46
CA SER A 148 5.01 0.57 8.74
C SER A 148 3.59 0.84 8.25
N ASN A 149 3.25 0.24 7.14
CA ASN A 149 1.92 0.22 6.57
C ASN A 149 1.29 -1.15 6.75
N THR A 150 -0.04 -1.21 6.81
CA THR A 150 -0.77 -2.47 6.86
C THR A 150 -1.84 -2.46 5.78
N SER A 151 -1.66 -3.30 4.76
CA SER A 151 -2.72 -3.57 3.80
C SER A 151 -3.83 -4.36 4.48
N ARG A 152 -5.08 -4.03 4.17
CA ARG A 152 -6.27 -4.67 4.71
C ARG A 152 -7.11 -5.26 3.61
N ILE A 153 -7.75 -6.39 3.90
CA ILE A 153 -8.85 -6.91 3.11
C ILE A 153 -10.13 -6.34 3.70
N ALA A 154 -11.05 -5.90 2.86
CA ALA A 154 -12.35 -5.38 3.28
C ALA A 154 -13.49 -6.01 2.50
N VAL A 155 -14.61 -6.19 3.19
CA VAL A 155 -15.89 -6.58 2.61
C VAL A 155 -16.98 -5.70 3.20
N ARG A 156 -18.09 -5.47 2.48
CA ARG A 156 -19.21 -4.69 3.01
C ARG A 156 -19.95 -5.49 4.10
N ARG A 157 -20.20 -4.85 5.24
CA ARG A 157 -21.02 -5.45 6.32
C ARG A 157 -22.44 -5.74 5.81
N GLY A 158 -23.01 -6.83 6.25
CA GLY A 158 -24.34 -7.27 5.85
C GLY A 158 -24.47 -7.74 4.40
N SER A 159 -23.39 -7.75 3.62
CA SER A 159 -23.42 -8.27 2.26
C SER A 159 -23.35 -9.80 2.25
N TYR A 160 -24.05 -10.40 1.29
CA TYR A 160 -23.94 -11.84 1.04
C TYR A 160 -22.72 -12.11 0.15
N LEU A 161 -21.70 -12.73 0.71
CA LEU A 161 -20.58 -13.25 -0.04
C LEU A 161 -20.82 -14.71 -0.45
N ARG A 162 -20.43 -15.05 -1.67
CA ARG A 162 -20.48 -16.43 -2.14
C ARG A 162 -19.29 -17.23 -1.60
N THR A 163 -19.43 -18.54 -1.47
CA THR A 163 -18.40 -19.44 -0.92
C THR A 163 -17.02 -19.25 -1.61
N TYR A 164 -16.98 -18.98 -2.90
CA TYR A 164 -15.72 -18.76 -3.60
C TYR A 164 -15.04 -17.44 -3.20
N SER A 165 -15.79 -16.42 -2.77
CA SER A 165 -15.24 -15.17 -2.25
C SER A 165 -14.54 -15.39 -0.90
N TYR A 166 -15.16 -16.16 0.00
CA TYR A 166 -14.50 -16.58 1.24
C TYR A 166 -13.24 -17.40 0.98
N ARG A 167 -13.33 -18.34 0.03
CA ARG A 167 -12.14 -19.13 -0.35
C ARG A 167 -11.02 -18.30 -0.95
N PHE A 168 -11.34 -17.25 -1.71
CA PHE A 168 -10.34 -16.30 -2.21
C PHE A 168 -9.65 -15.56 -1.05
N ILE A 169 -10.43 -15.04 -0.08
CA ILE A 169 -9.88 -14.37 1.11
C ILE A 169 -8.98 -15.33 1.90
N GLU A 170 -9.41 -16.56 2.10
CA GLU A 170 -8.63 -17.59 2.80
C GLU A 170 -7.32 -17.93 2.06
N LEU A 171 -7.31 -17.91 0.73
CA LEU A 171 -6.09 -18.09 -0.07
C LEU A 171 -5.14 -16.90 0.06
N CYS A 172 -5.66 -15.69 0.23
CA CYS A 172 -4.85 -14.50 0.50
C CYS A 172 -4.26 -14.54 1.91
N SER A 173 -5.01 -15.04 2.90
CA SER A 173 -4.60 -15.09 4.31
C SER A 173 -5.22 -16.31 4.98
N GLY A 174 -4.42 -17.35 5.23
CA GLY A 174 -4.88 -18.60 5.80
C GLY A 174 -5.56 -18.49 7.19
N GLY A 175 -5.41 -17.37 7.89
CA GLY A 175 -6.10 -17.08 9.13
C GLY A 175 -7.51 -16.49 8.97
N LEU A 176 -7.85 -16.01 7.76
CA LEU A 176 -9.15 -15.43 7.46
C LEU A 176 -10.10 -16.48 6.89
N THR A 177 -10.50 -17.42 7.73
CA THR A 177 -11.47 -18.47 7.37
C THR A 177 -12.86 -17.89 7.10
N GLU A 178 -13.73 -18.66 6.43
CA GLU A 178 -15.12 -18.25 6.16
C GLU A 178 -15.86 -17.83 7.44
N SER A 179 -15.68 -18.57 8.56
CA SER A 179 -16.32 -18.23 9.83
C SER A 179 -15.86 -16.87 10.35
N VAL A 180 -14.55 -16.61 10.38
CA VAL A 180 -13.97 -15.34 10.85
C VAL A 180 -14.50 -14.15 10.03
N VAL A 181 -14.49 -14.28 8.71
CA VAL A 181 -14.97 -13.21 7.83
C VAL A 181 -16.47 -12.99 7.96
N ARG A 182 -17.25 -14.07 8.06
CA ARG A 182 -18.70 -14.02 8.19
C ARG A 182 -19.13 -13.39 9.51
N ASP A 183 -18.52 -13.80 10.62
CA ASP A 183 -18.84 -13.31 11.95
C ASP A 183 -18.59 -11.80 12.04
N GLU A 184 -17.43 -11.34 11.58
CA GLU A 184 -17.08 -9.91 11.56
C GLU A 184 -17.96 -9.11 10.59
N ALA A 185 -18.25 -9.64 9.41
CA ALA A 185 -19.11 -8.98 8.43
C ALA A 185 -20.58 -8.89 8.87
N SER A 186 -21.03 -9.80 9.77
CA SER A 186 -22.38 -9.82 10.32
C SER A 186 -22.51 -9.04 11.63
N ALA A 187 -21.39 -8.66 12.27
CA ALA A 187 -21.40 -7.89 13.51
C ALA A 187 -22.06 -6.52 13.29
N ALA A 188 -22.87 -6.06 14.25
CA ALA A 188 -23.46 -4.73 14.25
C ALA A 188 -22.38 -3.65 14.18
N ARG A 189 -22.72 -2.48 13.66
CA ARG A 189 -21.80 -1.33 13.65
C ARG A 189 -21.43 -0.97 15.09
N PRO A 190 -20.18 -0.53 15.32
CA PRO A 190 -19.77 -0.06 16.66
C PRO A 190 -20.65 1.06 17.22
N GLU A 191 -21.33 1.83 16.37
CA GLU A 191 -22.22 2.94 16.74
C GLU A 191 -23.65 2.47 17.12
N ASP A 192 -24.05 1.26 16.76
CA ASP A 192 -25.40 0.73 17.10
C ASP A 192 -25.46 0.16 18.54
N SER A 193 -24.37 0.27 19.32
CA SER A 193 -24.22 -0.30 20.66
C SER A 193 -24.16 0.76 21.78
N ALA A 194 -24.51 2.03 21.49
CA ALA A 194 -24.51 3.13 22.46
C ALA A 194 -25.92 3.62 22.78
#